data_d3e4c7e0fe8ce8f4380119dc8988ab9a
#
_entry.id   d3e4c7e0fe8ce8f4380119dc8988ab9a
#
_cell.length_a   1.000
_cell.length_b   1.000
_cell.length_c   1.000
_cell.angle_alpha   90.00
_cell.angle_beta   90.00
_cell.angle_gamma   90.00
#
_symmetry.space_group_name_H-M   'P 1'
#
loop_
_entity.id
_entity.type
_entity.pdbx_description
1 polymer ?
#
loop_
_entity_poly.entity_id
_entity_poly.type
_entity_poly.pdbx_seq_one_letter_code
_entity_poly.pdbx_strand_id
1 'polypeptide(L)'
;QEFKFTENQINMPVFMVLFGNKCYFCPCERKTQNNMKTLLHIVVYIFILMGLSGCNSDVFVEDFQPSVSDVTLEGNGDSVTIRFKSSNWDLLRVYDYYDNSSLYYSVYDKDGNIVSQNQSPVLEGLGKIVCDDIIYKDKMVDFAIERTHPREVKITVNENMYSSLFQFCVTVSNEYETKKIYVSITPSDRYIFDRITYSLDAYSYTDKQIEERKSIVVNNRGDESIVTNYIFPFKDEHRQIQFTSNNPEAFNLLADSKPEVEIPGIVDGHLVMNGELARYASDMQQLPLPFPDTEKEAVTTPPKTSQRITLLLEYEWFETNFTLYAVHPKTKKEKVITGTLQSKMPKGYFIKSEKLNN
;
A
#
# COMPACT_ATOMS: atom_id res chain seq x y z
N GLN A 1 17.67 -27.60 -14.05
CA GLN A 1 19.07 -27.15 -14.38
C GLN A 1 19.72 -26.72 -13.08
N GLU A 2 20.62 -27.57 -12.60
CA GLU A 2 21.47 -27.34 -11.43
C GLU A 2 22.54 -26.29 -11.74
N PHE A 3 22.72 -25.32 -10.89
CA PHE A 3 23.90 -24.46 -10.89
C PHE A 3 24.85 -24.88 -9.76
N LYS A 4 26.01 -25.38 -10.14
CA LYS A 4 27.13 -25.65 -9.25
C LYS A 4 27.88 -24.37 -8.94
N PHE A 5 28.07 -24.09 -7.64
CA PHE A 5 29.02 -23.09 -7.18
C PHE A 5 30.43 -23.68 -7.13
N THR A 6 31.37 -23.02 -7.81
CA THR A 6 32.80 -23.29 -7.71
C THR A 6 33.45 -22.34 -6.71
N GLU A 7 34.11 -22.92 -5.71
CA GLU A 7 34.98 -22.20 -4.76
C GLU A 7 36.19 -21.63 -5.48
N ASN A 8 36.42 -20.33 -5.40
CA ASN A 8 37.67 -19.70 -5.75
C ASN A 8 38.47 -19.40 -4.47
N GLN A 9 39.56 -20.21 -4.30
CA GLN A 9 40.57 -19.92 -3.30
C GLN A 9 41.41 -18.71 -3.73
N ILE A 10 41.49 -17.71 -2.85
CA ILE A 10 42.42 -16.59 -3.01
C ILE A 10 43.73 -16.93 -2.30
N ASN A 11 44.77 -17.16 -3.09
CA ASN A 11 46.17 -17.29 -2.64
C ASN A 11 46.71 -15.90 -2.21
N MET A 12 47.09 -15.75 -0.95
CA MET A 12 47.93 -14.63 -0.50
C MET A 12 49.40 -14.97 -0.73
N PRO A 13 50.22 -14.10 -1.32
CA PRO A 13 51.66 -14.31 -1.40
C PRO A 13 52.34 -13.94 -0.07
N VAL A 14 53.05 -14.91 0.49
CA VAL A 14 53.96 -14.69 1.62
C VAL A 14 55.21 -14.01 1.08
N PHE A 15 55.47 -12.79 1.51
CA PHE A 15 56.75 -12.15 1.24
C PHE A 15 57.79 -12.60 2.27
N MET A 16 58.74 -13.43 1.85
CA MET A 16 59.88 -13.88 2.60
C MET A 16 61.06 -12.98 2.21
N VAL A 17 61.52 -12.12 3.13
CA VAL A 17 62.74 -11.33 2.93
C VAL A 17 63.92 -12.09 3.51
N LEU A 18 64.75 -12.61 2.61
CA LEU A 18 66.03 -13.21 2.95
C LEU A 18 67.09 -12.11 3.01
N PHE A 19 67.66 -11.89 4.19
CA PHE A 19 68.92 -11.16 4.32
C PHE A 19 70.08 -12.14 4.34
N GLY A 20 70.98 -11.94 3.36
CA GLY A 20 72.14 -12.82 3.13
C GLY A 20 73.20 -12.73 4.24
N ASN A 21 73.74 -13.91 4.55
CA ASN A 21 74.89 -14.16 5.39
C ASN A 21 76.18 -13.54 4.84
N LYS A 22 76.88 -12.77 5.67
CA LYS A 22 78.38 -12.76 5.67
C LYS A 22 78.88 -12.56 7.10
N CYS A 23 79.46 -13.60 7.63
CA CYS A 23 80.26 -13.56 8.86
C CYS A 23 81.62 -12.92 8.58
N TYR A 24 82.00 -11.94 9.39
CA TYR A 24 83.40 -11.57 9.60
C TYR A 24 83.69 -11.63 11.09
N PHE A 25 84.59 -12.56 11.49
CA PHE A 25 85.19 -12.63 12.78
C PHE A 25 86.28 -11.58 12.87
N CYS A 26 86.23 -10.78 13.94
CA CYS A 26 87.40 -10.04 14.45
C CYS A 26 87.30 -9.98 15.97
N PRO A 27 88.37 -10.40 16.70
CA PRO A 27 88.36 -10.40 18.16
C PRO A 27 88.86 -9.05 18.71
N CYS A 28 88.03 -8.38 19.49
CA CYS A 28 88.52 -7.25 20.26
C CYS A 28 87.83 -7.19 21.64
N GLU A 29 88.59 -7.34 22.59
CA GLU A 29 88.67 -7.13 24.01
C GLU A 29 87.46 -6.60 24.81
N ARG A 30 87.34 -7.24 25.98
CA ARG A 30 86.52 -6.95 27.16
C ARG A 30 86.60 -5.49 27.64
N LYS A 31 85.68 -4.67 27.21
CA LYS A 31 85.31 -3.44 27.97
C LYS A 31 83.89 -2.94 27.70
N THR A 32 83.03 -3.72 27.09
CA THR A 32 81.69 -3.29 26.67
C THR A 32 80.52 -3.99 27.36
N GLN A 33 80.75 -4.79 28.41
CA GLN A 33 79.69 -5.59 29.02
C GLN A 33 78.69 -4.74 29.89
N ASN A 34 79.13 -3.59 30.38
CA ASN A 34 78.25 -2.69 31.16
C ASN A 34 77.37 -1.77 30.23
N ASN A 35 77.96 -1.32 29.11
CA ASN A 35 77.23 -0.48 28.16
C ASN A 35 76.14 -1.25 27.42
N MET A 36 76.32 -2.54 27.17
CA MET A 36 75.35 -3.35 26.50
C MET A 36 74.11 -3.67 27.34
N LYS A 37 74.29 -3.86 28.66
CA LYS A 37 73.15 -3.97 29.61
C LYS A 37 72.37 -2.67 29.72
N THR A 38 73.08 -1.54 29.79
CA THR A 38 72.44 -0.22 29.83
C THR A 38 71.70 0.09 28.50
N LEU A 39 72.31 -0.25 27.35
CA LEU A 39 71.66 -0.11 26.03
C LEU A 39 70.43 -1.01 25.91
N LEU A 40 70.52 -2.27 26.38
CA LEU A 40 69.40 -3.21 26.37
C LEU A 40 68.24 -2.68 27.26
N HIS A 41 68.57 -2.11 28.43
CA HIS A 41 67.54 -1.49 29.30
C HIS A 41 66.92 -0.25 28.64
N ILE A 42 67.68 0.58 27.96
CA ILE A 42 67.16 1.74 27.22
C ILE A 42 66.27 1.28 26.07
N VAL A 43 66.67 0.26 25.29
CA VAL A 43 65.86 -0.29 24.21
C VAL A 43 64.56 -0.93 24.74
N VAL A 44 64.63 -1.67 25.84
CA VAL A 44 63.41 -2.24 26.48
C VAL A 44 62.52 -1.14 27.02
N TYR A 45 63.08 -0.07 27.63
CA TYR A 45 62.28 1.08 28.07
C TYR A 45 61.65 1.83 26.91
N ILE A 46 62.33 1.98 25.77
CA ILE A 46 61.76 2.57 24.54
C ILE A 46 60.67 1.67 23.97
N PHE A 47 60.83 0.33 23.96
CA PHE A 47 59.78 -0.60 23.56
C PHE A 47 58.57 -0.57 24.51
N ILE A 48 58.79 -0.45 25.81
CA ILE A 48 57.70 -0.30 26.79
C ILE A 48 57.01 1.05 26.60
N LEU A 49 57.76 2.14 26.39
CA LEU A 49 57.19 3.46 26.09
C LEU A 49 56.46 3.50 24.73
N MET A 50 56.96 2.81 23.70
CA MET A 50 56.25 2.65 22.42
C MET A 50 55.07 1.69 22.52
N GLY A 51 55.13 0.70 23.39
CA GLY A 51 54.01 -0.20 23.67
C GLY A 51 52.90 0.45 24.50
N LEU A 52 53.25 1.49 25.29
CA LEU A 52 52.26 2.29 26.02
C LEU A 52 51.70 3.46 25.22
N SER A 53 52.37 3.85 24.12
CA SER A 53 51.83 4.80 23.14
C SER A 53 51.05 4.12 21.99
N GLY A 54 50.83 2.81 22.06
CA GLY A 54 49.67 2.16 21.45
C GLY A 54 48.43 2.62 22.21
N CYS A 55 48.24 3.94 22.33
CA CYS A 55 46.91 4.45 22.49
C CYS A 55 46.08 3.90 21.35
N ASN A 56 45.27 2.91 21.67
CA ASN A 56 43.92 2.99 21.21
C ASN A 56 43.53 4.46 21.35
N SER A 57 43.61 5.23 20.32
CA SER A 57 42.65 6.25 20.09
C SER A 57 41.34 5.46 19.89
N ASP A 58 40.83 4.89 21.01
CA ASP A 58 39.40 4.68 21.10
C ASP A 58 38.83 6.03 20.70
N VAL A 59 38.45 6.11 19.46
CA VAL A 59 37.57 7.17 19.02
C VAL A 59 36.39 6.97 19.94
N PHE A 60 36.36 7.73 21.05
CA PHE A 60 35.21 7.78 21.93
C PHE A 60 34.08 8.37 21.09
N VAL A 61 33.46 7.50 20.30
CA VAL A 61 32.22 7.83 19.61
C VAL A 61 31.21 7.94 20.73
N GLU A 62 30.90 9.18 21.06
CA GLU A 62 29.91 9.48 22.10
C GLU A 62 28.61 8.77 21.71
N ASP A 63 28.19 7.80 22.53
CA ASP A 63 26.98 6.99 22.24
C ASP A 63 25.74 7.89 22.11
N PHE A 64 25.09 7.83 20.95
CA PHE A 64 23.86 8.56 20.68
C PHE A 64 22.60 7.74 20.95
N GLN A 65 22.61 6.95 22.04
CA GLN A 65 21.47 6.14 22.44
C GLN A 65 20.16 6.95 22.47
N PRO A 66 19.09 6.52 21.77
CA PRO A 66 17.78 7.14 21.86
C PRO A 66 17.14 6.89 23.22
N SER A 67 16.30 7.80 23.67
CA SER A 67 15.55 7.69 24.93
C SER A 67 14.54 6.53 24.93
N VAL A 68 14.08 6.10 23.74
CA VAL A 68 13.19 4.97 23.51
C VAL A 68 13.54 4.28 22.20
N SER A 69 13.33 2.96 22.11
CA SER A 69 13.51 2.16 20.89
C SER A 69 12.19 1.75 20.24
N ASP A 70 11.09 1.81 21.00
CA ASP A 70 9.77 1.37 20.57
C ASP A 70 8.73 2.42 21.00
N VAL A 71 7.92 2.86 20.05
CA VAL A 71 6.93 3.91 20.25
C VAL A 71 5.60 3.48 19.64
N THR A 72 4.51 3.69 20.38
CA THR A 72 3.16 3.57 19.85
C THR A 72 2.48 4.94 19.93
N LEU A 73 1.95 5.41 18.80
CA LEU A 73 1.26 6.69 18.64
C LEU A 73 -0.19 6.48 18.23
N GLU A 74 -1.07 7.38 18.65
CA GLU A 74 -2.47 7.35 18.27
C GLU A 74 -2.68 7.92 16.85
N GLY A 75 -3.45 7.19 16.03
CA GLY A 75 -3.77 7.61 14.67
C GLY A 75 -4.72 8.80 14.54
N ASN A 76 -5.31 9.28 15.66
CA ASN A 76 -6.17 10.47 15.66
C ASN A 76 -5.41 11.80 15.84
N GLY A 77 -4.12 11.77 15.76
CA GLY A 77 -3.24 12.89 16.03
C GLY A 77 -2.49 12.72 17.34
N ASP A 78 -1.19 12.49 17.25
CA ASP A 78 -0.31 12.30 18.40
C ASP A 78 1.12 12.71 18.02
N SER A 79 1.98 12.88 19.01
CA SER A 79 3.38 13.17 18.75
C SER A 79 4.29 12.73 19.88
N VAL A 80 5.52 12.37 19.52
CA VAL A 80 6.60 12.04 20.46
C VAL A 80 7.87 12.77 20.08
N THR A 81 8.62 13.19 21.09
CA THR A 81 9.99 13.69 20.91
C THR A 81 10.97 12.70 21.52
N ILE A 82 11.81 12.13 20.68
CA ILE A 82 12.85 11.17 21.04
C ILE A 82 14.14 11.92 21.21
N ARG A 83 14.73 11.83 22.39
CA ARG A 83 16.00 12.48 22.74
C ARG A 83 17.16 11.51 22.65
N PHE A 84 18.29 12.00 22.18
CA PHE A 84 19.53 11.26 22.04
C PHE A 84 20.56 11.78 23.05
N LYS A 85 21.37 10.88 23.58
CA LYS A 85 22.44 11.24 24.57
C LYS A 85 23.46 12.19 23.97
N SER A 86 23.76 12.04 22.68
CA SER A 86 24.69 12.92 21.97
C SER A 86 24.17 13.34 20.59
N SER A 87 24.91 14.19 19.89
CA SER A 87 24.56 14.72 18.57
C SER A 87 25.46 14.18 17.46
N ASN A 88 26.27 13.16 17.72
CA ASN A 88 27.24 12.61 16.77
C ASN A 88 26.65 11.65 15.73
N TRP A 89 25.47 11.98 15.21
CA TRP A 89 24.81 11.28 14.14
C TRP A 89 24.21 12.29 13.15
N ASP A 90 24.25 12.01 11.86
CA ASP A 90 23.84 12.94 10.82
C ASP A 90 22.79 12.39 9.88
N LEU A 91 22.70 11.07 9.76
CA LEU A 91 21.76 10.43 8.83
C LEU A 91 20.50 9.97 9.56
N LEU A 92 19.35 10.34 9.04
CA LEU A 92 18.04 9.84 9.44
C LEU A 92 17.37 9.21 8.24
N ARG A 93 16.90 7.97 8.37
CA ARG A 93 16.20 7.23 7.33
C ARG A 93 14.92 6.64 7.86
N VAL A 94 13.95 6.44 6.96
CA VAL A 94 12.69 5.78 7.25
C VAL A 94 12.59 4.52 6.39
N TYR A 95 12.15 3.42 7.02
CA TYR A 95 11.90 2.15 6.35
C TYR A 95 10.52 1.65 6.76
N ASP A 96 9.70 1.28 5.79
CA ASP A 96 8.43 0.63 6.05
C ASP A 96 8.66 -0.79 6.58
N TYR A 97 7.94 -1.18 7.62
CA TYR A 97 8.14 -2.47 8.28
C TYR A 97 7.75 -3.67 7.40
N TYR A 98 6.78 -3.48 6.51
CA TYR A 98 6.22 -4.52 5.64
C TYR A 98 6.57 -4.34 4.15
N ASP A 99 7.62 -3.60 3.80
CA ASP A 99 7.98 -3.33 2.41
C ASP A 99 6.80 -2.74 1.60
N ASN A 100 6.06 -1.83 2.21
CA ASN A 100 5.00 -1.09 1.55
C ASN A 100 5.63 -0.09 0.56
N SER A 101 6.09 -0.62 -0.56
CA SER A 101 6.71 0.11 -1.66
C SER A 101 5.83 1.20 -2.29
N SER A 102 4.61 1.38 -1.79
CA SER A 102 3.64 2.36 -2.27
C SER A 102 3.75 3.73 -1.60
N LEU A 103 4.43 3.86 -0.46
CA LEU A 103 4.56 5.15 0.20
C LEU A 103 5.72 5.96 -0.38
N TYR A 104 5.46 7.23 -0.59
CA TYR A 104 6.45 8.22 -0.97
C TYR A 104 6.64 9.23 0.14
N TYR A 105 7.84 9.79 0.21
CA TYR A 105 8.23 10.75 1.20
C TYR A 105 8.87 11.96 0.53
N SER A 106 8.51 13.15 1.01
CA SER A 106 9.23 14.38 0.69
C SER A 106 10.20 14.71 1.82
N VAL A 107 11.46 14.93 1.46
CA VAL A 107 12.53 15.32 2.39
C VAL A 107 12.80 16.81 2.21
N TYR A 108 12.74 17.55 3.30
CA TYR A 108 12.96 18.98 3.36
C TYR A 108 14.24 19.27 4.16
N ASP A 109 15.04 20.21 3.71
CA ASP A 109 16.15 20.76 4.47
C ASP A 109 15.66 21.67 5.62
N LYS A 110 16.61 22.20 6.41
CA LYS A 110 16.33 23.13 7.52
C LYS A 110 15.66 24.45 7.07
N ASP A 111 15.81 24.82 5.81
CA ASP A 111 15.27 26.06 5.22
C ASP A 111 13.89 25.83 4.56
N GLY A 112 13.41 24.58 4.56
CA GLY A 112 12.11 24.17 4.04
C GLY A 112 12.10 23.87 2.53
N ASN A 113 13.28 23.75 1.88
CA ASN A 113 13.36 23.36 0.49
C ASN A 113 13.26 21.82 0.36
N ILE A 114 12.57 21.35 -0.66
CA ILE A 114 12.52 19.91 -0.98
C ILE A 114 13.87 19.50 -1.57
N VAL A 115 14.56 18.57 -0.90
CA VAL A 115 15.86 18.04 -1.33
C VAL A 115 15.72 16.68 -2.03
N SER A 116 14.69 15.90 -1.71
CA SER A 116 14.38 14.66 -2.42
C SER A 116 12.93 14.22 -2.23
N GLN A 117 12.46 13.40 -3.18
CA GLN A 117 11.16 12.72 -3.10
C GLN A 117 11.34 11.28 -3.57
N ASN A 118 11.17 10.30 -2.70
CA ASN A 118 11.34 8.87 -3.03
C ASN A 118 10.76 7.94 -1.96
N GLN A 119 10.82 6.65 -2.22
CA GLN A 119 10.34 5.60 -1.30
C GLN A 119 11.32 5.27 -0.16
N SER A 120 12.57 5.69 -0.27
CA SER A 120 13.62 5.45 0.73
C SER A 120 14.24 6.78 1.16
N PRO A 121 13.53 7.58 1.97
CA PRO A 121 13.96 8.92 2.31
C PRO A 121 15.19 8.90 3.20
N VAL A 122 16.12 9.80 2.91
CA VAL A 122 17.32 10.06 3.72
C VAL A 122 17.38 11.56 4.00
N LEU A 123 17.44 11.91 5.27
CA LEU A 123 17.67 13.27 5.73
C LEU A 123 19.09 13.37 6.32
N GLU A 124 19.88 14.25 5.75
CA GLU A 124 21.20 14.63 6.27
C GLU A 124 21.09 15.91 7.08
N GLY A 125 21.61 15.90 8.31
CA GLY A 125 21.56 17.04 9.19
C GLY A 125 20.16 17.38 9.73
N LEU A 126 19.83 18.68 9.78
CA LEU A 126 18.53 19.17 10.26
C LEU A 126 17.53 19.28 9.13
N GLY A 127 16.25 19.01 9.39
CA GLY A 127 15.20 19.09 8.41
C GLY A 127 13.98 18.26 8.78
N LYS A 128 13.25 17.83 7.75
CA LYS A 128 11.96 17.13 7.91
C LYS A 128 11.75 16.08 6.82
N ILE A 129 11.19 14.94 7.21
CA ILE A 129 10.64 13.95 6.29
C ILE A 129 9.13 13.93 6.48
N VAL A 130 8.37 14.06 5.38
CA VAL A 130 6.91 14.00 5.37
C VAL A 130 6.49 12.77 4.57
N CYS A 131 5.58 11.98 5.10
CA CYS A 131 4.94 10.91 4.34
C CYS A 131 3.99 11.56 3.33
N ASP A 132 4.31 11.45 2.05
CA ASP A 132 3.48 11.89 0.93
C ASP A 132 2.95 10.67 0.19
N ASP A 133 1.67 10.39 0.34
CA ASP A 133 1.02 9.34 -0.44
C ASP A 133 0.65 9.90 -1.83
N ILE A 134 1.61 9.79 -2.77
CA ILE A 134 1.42 10.28 -4.15
C ILE A 134 0.50 9.36 -4.95
N ILE A 135 0.44 8.07 -4.58
CA ILE A 135 -0.31 7.05 -5.34
C ILE A 135 -1.80 7.17 -5.08
N TYR A 136 -2.19 7.43 -3.83
CA TYR A 136 -3.56 7.65 -3.45
C TYR A 136 -3.73 9.13 -3.11
N LYS A 137 -4.54 9.87 -3.90
CA LYS A 137 -4.87 11.29 -3.61
C LYS A 137 -5.36 11.50 -2.19
N ASP A 138 -5.86 10.43 -1.57
CA ASP A 138 -6.26 10.35 -0.18
C ASP A 138 -5.15 9.71 0.63
N LYS A 139 -4.36 10.48 1.34
CA LYS A 139 -3.32 9.96 2.24
C LYS A 139 -3.92 8.95 3.21
N MET A 140 -3.51 7.69 3.09
CA MET A 140 -3.96 6.62 3.99
C MET A 140 -3.30 6.71 5.36
N VAL A 141 -2.08 7.21 5.40
CA VAL A 141 -1.37 7.55 6.63
C VAL A 141 -0.69 8.90 6.46
N ASP A 142 -0.84 9.76 7.45
CA ASP A 142 -0.27 11.11 7.44
C ASP A 142 0.59 11.30 8.69
N PHE A 143 1.91 11.38 8.49
CA PHE A 143 2.88 11.64 9.55
C PHE A 143 4.10 12.39 9.03
N ALA A 144 4.82 12.98 9.97
CA ALA A 144 6.07 13.67 9.70
C ALA A 144 7.12 13.36 10.77
N ILE A 145 8.38 13.36 10.36
CA ILE A 145 9.54 13.15 11.21
C ILE A 145 10.42 14.38 11.07
N GLU A 146 10.64 15.11 12.16
CA GLU A 146 11.36 16.38 12.18
C GLU A 146 12.62 16.27 13.04
N ARG A 147 13.73 16.70 12.49
CA ARG A 147 14.99 16.93 13.20
C ARG A 147 15.29 18.42 13.19
N THR A 148 14.73 19.14 14.14
CA THR A 148 14.96 20.60 14.30
C THR A 148 16.11 20.90 15.28
N HIS A 149 16.52 19.91 16.05
CA HIS A 149 17.61 19.99 17.01
C HIS A 149 18.57 18.79 16.86
N PRO A 150 19.92 18.96 17.00
CA PRO A 150 20.90 17.90 16.79
C PRO A 150 20.69 16.63 17.64
N ARG A 151 20.08 16.76 18.81
CA ARG A 151 19.84 15.67 19.76
C ARG A 151 18.37 15.23 19.86
N GLU A 152 17.51 15.65 18.96
CA GLU A 152 16.07 15.33 19.03
C GLU A 152 15.51 14.98 17.67
N VAL A 153 14.62 13.99 17.68
CA VAL A 153 13.73 13.68 16.58
C VAL A 153 12.30 13.75 17.10
N LYS A 154 11.46 14.57 16.45
CA LYS A 154 10.04 14.62 16.72
C LYS A 154 9.28 13.86 15.63
N ILE A 155 8.42 12.94 16.06
CA ILE A 155 7.49 12.25 15.17
C ILE A 155 6.11 12.79 15.47
N THR A 156 5.42 13.28 14.44
CA THR A 156 4.05 13.80 14.55
C THR A 156 3.15 12.98 13.61
N VAL A 157 2.12 12.38 14.15
CA VAL A 157 1.09 11.64 13.42
C VAL A 157 -0.13 12.53 13.32
N ASN A 158 -0.66 12.69 12.12
CA ASN A 158 -1.93 13.37 11.90
C ASN A 158 -3.08 12.37 11.78
N GLU A 159 -2.85 11.24 11.08
CA GLU A 159 -3.90 10.26 10.82
C GLU A 159 -3.32 8.89 10.40
N ASN A 160 -4.02 7.79 10.78
CA ASN A 160 -3.85 6.48 10.18
C ASN A 160 -5.22 5.91 9.79
N MET A 161 -5.54 5.97 8.50
CA MET A 161 -6.82 5.49 7.96
C MET A 161 -6.88 3.97 7.75
N TYR A 162 -5.74 3.27 7.80
CA TYR A 162 -5.75 1.80 7.72
C TYR A 162 -6.54 1.21 8.88
N SER A 163 -7.21 0.08 8.64
CA SER A 163 -7.93 -0.68 9.66
C SER A 163 -7.01 -1.41 10.64
N SER A 164 -5.72 -1.42 10.38
CA SER A 164 -4.68 -2.10 11.16
C SER A 164 -3.60 -1.13 11.63
N LEU A 165 -2.73 -1.60 12.52
CA LEU A 165 -1.51 -0.88 12.89
C LEU A 165 -0.68 -0.60 11.64
N PHE A 166 -0.27 0.65 11.48
CA PHE A 166 0.77 1.03 10.54
C PHE A 166 2.11 1.06 11.27
N GLN A 167 3.13 0.40 10.72
CA GLN A 167 4.43 0.26 11.37
C GLN A 167 5.56 0.66 10.43
N PHE A 168 6.53 1.39 10.98
CA PHE A 168 7.76 1.77 10.28
C PHE A 168 8.94 1.82 11.24
N CYS A 169 10.14 1.86 10.70
CA CYS A 169 11.38 1.98 11.45
C CYS A 169 12.08 3.27 11.07
N VAL A 170 12.40 4.09 12.07
CA VAL A 170 13.30 5.23 11.92
C VAL A 170 14.69 4.78 12.32
N THR A 171 15.67 4.97 11.43
CA THR A 171 17.07 4.73 11.75
C THR A 171 17.82 6.03 11.79
N VAL A 172 18.67 6.18 12.78
CA VAL A 172 19.64 7.26 12.89
C VAL A 172 21.04 6.67 12.89
N SER A 173 21.98 7.26 12.17
CA SER A 173 23.30 6.69 11.99
C SER A 173 24.41 7.73 11.84
N ASN A 174 25.62 7.30 12.13
CA ASN A 174 26.87 7.92 11.72
C ASN A 174 27.70 6.89 10.93
N GLU A 175 28.99 7.16 10.70
CA GLU A 175 29.90 6.26 9.98
C GLU A 175 30.11 4.90 10.67
N TYR A 176 29.90 4.82 12.00
CA TYR A 176 30.29 3.68 12.83
C TYR A 176 29.10 2.89 13.34
N GLU A 177 27.96 3.55 13.57
CA GLU A 177 26.85 2.97 14.31
C GLU A 177 25.48 3.38 13.74
N THR A 178 24.50 2.48 13.90
CA THR A 178 23.09 2.73 13.54
C THR A 178 22.21 2.36 14.73
N LYS A 179 21.31 3.26 15.13
CA LYS A 179 20.26 3.01 16.11
C LYS A 179 18.91 2.92 15.38
N LYS A 180 18.05 2.03 15.86
CA LYS A 180 16.71 1.80 15.31
C LYS A 180 15.64 2.19 16.30
N ILE A 181 14.58 2.80 15.80
CA ILE A 181 13.39 3.17 16.55
C ILE A 181 12.20 2.61 15.80
N TYR A 182 11.48 1.70 16.42
CA TYR A 182 10.27 1.10 15.86
C TYR A 182 9.06 1.94 16.24
N VAL A 183 8.28 2.32 15.26
CA VAL A 183 7.11 3.18 15.43
C VAL A 183 5.88 2.43 14.96
N SER A 184 4.86 2.39 15.80
CA SER A 184 3.54 1.83 15.50
C SER A 184 2.51 2.94 15.63
N ILE A 185 1.65 3.10 14.61
CA ILE A 185 0.54 4.04 14.63
C ILE A 185 -0.76 3.24 14.67
N THR A 186 -1.56 3.44 15.72
CA THR A 186 -2.88 2.79 15.82
C THR A 186 -3.84 3.33 14.75
N PRO A 187 -4.88 2.58 14.37
CA PRO A 187 -5.94 3.11 13.51
C PRO A 187 -6.58 4.38 14.09
N SER A 188 -6.95 5.32 13.23
CA SER A 188 -7.78 6.45 13.58
C SER A 188 -9.24 6.03 13.83
N ASP A 189 -10.02 6.89 14.46
CA ASP A 189 -11.46 6.72 14.59
C ASP A 189 -12.12 6.70 13.20
N ARG A 190 -13.16 5.88 13.06
CA ARG A 190 -13.92 5.81 11.82
C ARG A 190 -14.68 7.09 11.56
N TYR A 191 -14.74 7.48 10.29
CA TYR A 191 -15.44 8.67 9.84
C TYR A 191 -16.97 8.47 9.85
N ILE A 192 -17.69 9.54 10.04
CA ILE A 192 -19.16 9.58 9.93
C ILE A 192 -19.50 10.00 8.50
N PHE A 193 -20.33 9.23 7.82
CA PHE A 193 -20.88 9.59 6.52
C PHE A 193 -21.62 10.94 6.60
N ASP A 194 -21.36 11.84 5.66
CA ASP A 194 -22.05 13.12 5.52
C ASP A 194 -22.96 13.12 4.29
N ARG A 195 -22.37 13.00 3.10
CA ARG A 195 -23.10 13.00 1.82
C ARG A 195 -22.33 12.29 0.72
N ILE A 196 -23.03 11.96 -0.35
CA ILE A 196 -22.46 11.47 -1.61
C ILE A 196 -23.00 12.29 -2.78
N THR A 197 -22.18 12.52 -3.79
CA THR A 197 -22.57 13.22 -5.03
C THR A 197 -22.11 12.39 -6.25
N TYR A 198 -22.75 12.58 -7.39
CA TYR A 198 -22.45 11.86 -8.64
C TYR A 198 -22.23 12.81 -9.81
N SER A 199 -21.45 12.39 -10.80
CA SER A 199 -21.26 13.11 -12.06
C SER A 199 -22.47 12.84 -12.99
N LEU A 200 -23.53 13.62 -12.88
CA LEU A 200 -24.76 13.40 -13.63
C LEU A 200 -24.65 13.79 -15.13
N ASP A 201 -23.69 14.65 -15.48
CA ASP A 201 -23.46 15.11 -16.86
C ASP A 201 -22.31 14.39 -17.57
N ALA A 202 -21.49 13.63 -16.82
CA ALA A 202 -20.31 12.94 -17.33
C ALA A 202 -20.32 11.48 -16.88
N TYR A 203 -20.94 10.63 -17.68
CA TYR A 203 -21.09 9.21 -17.42
C TYR A 203 -21.00 8.39 -18.71
N SER A 204 -20.67 7.09 -18.58
CA SER A 204 -20.77 6.11 -19.67
C SER A 204 -22.16 5.49 -19.64
N TYR A 205 -22.78 5.37 -20.79
CA TYR A 205 -24.14 4.83 -20.91
C TYR A 205 -24.30 3.91 -22.12
N THR A 206 -24.97 2.78 -21.91
CA THR A 206 -25.39 1.86 -22.97
C THR A 206 -26.87 1.53 -22.78
N ASP A 207 -27.67 1.98 -23.71
CA ASP A 207 -29.13 1.81 -23.64
C ASP A 207 -29.59 0.35 -23.88
N LYS A 208 -28.88 -0.38 -24.74
CA LYS A 208 -29.28 -1.71 -25.18
C LYS A 208 -28.11 -2.68 -25.28
N GLN A 209 -27.74 -3.24 -24.14
CA GLN A 209 -26.85 -4.38 -24.11
C GLN A 209 -27.66 -5.67 -24.14
N ILE A 210 -27.56 -6.44 -25.22
CA ILE A 210 -28.33 -7.68 -25.39
C ILE A 210 -27.51 -8.87 -24.92
N GLU A 211 -28.06 -9.66 -24.01
CA GLU A 211 -27.43 -10.88 -23.49
C GLU A 211 -28.38 -12.08 -23.58
N GLU A 212 -27.80 -13.23 -23.95
CA GLU A 212 -28.54 -14.50 -23.89
C GLU A 212 -28.67 -14.93 -22.41
N ARG A 213 -29.93 -15.09 -21.97
CA ARG A 213 -30.20 -15.50 -20.59
C ARG A 213 -30.47 -16.99 -20.47
N LYS A 214 -31.25 -17.55 -21.41
CA LYS A 214 -31.66 -18.95 -21.39
C LYS A 214 -31.94 -19.44 -22.78
N SER A 215 -31.56 -20.68 -23.09
CA SER A 215 -31.88 -21.36 -24.32
C SER A 215 -32.43 -22.76 -24.02
N ILE A 216 -33.54 -23.10 -24.60
CA ILE A 216 -34.17 -24.42 -24.49
C ILE A 216 -34.45 -25.02 -25.88
N VAL A 217 -34.36 -26.32 -25.98
CA VAL A 217 -34.78 -27.06 -27.21
C VAL A 217 -36.07 -27.82 -26.91
N VAL A 218 -37.08 -27.55 -27.71
CA VAL A 218 -38.39 -28.21 -27.60
C VAL A 218 -38.62 -29.07 -28.84
N ASN A 219 -38.91 -30.36 -28.61
CA ASN A 219 -39.20 -31.31 -29.65
C ASN A 219 -40.67 -31.71 -29.57
N ASN A 220 -41.48 -31.29 -30.55
CA ASN A 220 -42.84 -31.76 -30.67
C ASN A 220 -42.91 -32.87 -31.75
N ARG A 221 -42.99 -34.11 -31.29
CA ARG A 221 -43.06 -35.31 -32.14
C ARG A 221 -44.50 -35.70 -32.51
N GLY A 222 -45.50 -35.03 -31.92
CA GLY A 222 -46.89 -35.29 -32.16
C GLY A 222 -47.35 -34.85 -33.57
N ASP A 223 -48.40 -35.48 -34.08
CA ASP A 223 -48.94 -35.16 -35.40
C ASP A 223 -49.90 -33.96 -35.37
N GLU A 224 -50.67 -33.79 -34.28
CA GLU A 224 -51.73 -32.76 -34.22
C GLU A 224 -51.63 -31.87 -32.96
N SER A 225 -50.71 -32.12 -32.09
CA SER A 225 -50.55 -31.39 -30.80
C SER A 225 -49.64 -30.20 -30.93
N ILE A 226 -49.99 -29.13 -30.23
CA ILE A 226 -49.15 -27.96 -30.06
C ILE A 226 -48.57 -28.00 -28.64
N VAL A 227 -47.27 -27.84 -28.51
CA VAL A 227 -46.62 -27.68 -27.22
C VAL A 227 -46.42 -26.19 -26.93
N THR A 228 -47.00 -25.72 -25.83
CA THR A 228 -46.84 -24.33 -25.40
C THR A 228 -45.88 -24.25 -24.20
N ASN A 229 -44.87 -23.43 -24.34
CA ASN A 229 -43.91 -23.14 -23.26
C ASN A 229 -44.14 -21.69 -22.79
N TYR A 230 -44.23 -21.51 -21.48
CA TYR A 230 -44.28 -20.19 -20.85
C TYR A 230 -42.90 -19.76 -20.44
N ILE A 231 -42.49 -18.59 -20.90
CA ILE A 231 -41.22 -17.95 -20.56
C ILE A 231 -41.53 -16.73 -19.67
N PHE A 232 -40.83 -16.63 -18.58
CA PHE A 232 -40.93 -15.50 -17.66
C PHE A 232 -39.61 -14.69 -17.77
N PRO A 233 -39.59 -13.61 -18.56
CA PRO A 233 -38.34 -12.93 -18.91
C PRO A 233 -37.61 -12.35 -17.73
N PHE A 234 -38.33 -11.74 -16.79
CA PHE A 234 -37.76 -11.04 -15.66
C PHE A 234 -37.72 -11.84 -14.34
N LYS A 235 -38.14 -13.10 -14.40
CA LYS A 235 -38.13 -13.96 -13.22
C LYS A 235 -36.68 -14.13 -12.70
N ASP A 236 -36.50 -13.86 -11.44
CA ASP A 236 -35.18 -13.91 -10.74
C ASP A 236 -34.16 -12.88 -11.26
N GLU A 237 -34.61 -11.86 -12.03
CA GLU A 237 -33.77 -10.75 -12.46
C GLU A 237 -33.78 -9.61 -11.45
N HIS A 238 -32.67 -8.88 -11.41
CA HIS A 238 -32.43 -7.79 -10.46
C HIS A 238 -31.66 -6.66 -11.12
N ARG A 239 -31.79 -5.45 -10.58
CA ARG A 239 -30.87 -4.39 -10.87
C ARG A 239 -29.55 -4.64 -10.12
N GLN A 240 -28.44 -4.71 -10.82
CA GLN A 240 -27.11 -4.89 -10.26
C GLN A 240 -26.46 -3.53 -10.01
N ILE A 241 -25.94 -3.30 -8.80
CA ILE A 241 -25.25 -2.09 -8.41
C ILE A 241 -23.90 -2.48 -7.85
N GLN A 242 -22.85 -1.75 -8.28
CA GLN A 242 -21.51 -1.94 -7.75
C GLN A 242 -20.80 -0.60 -7.56
N PHE A 243 -20.29 -0.36 -6.35
CA PHE A 243 -19.35 0.72 -6.07
C PHE A 243 -17.92 0.20 -6.16
N THR A 244 -17.04 0.98 -6.79
CA THR A 244 -15.59 0.70 -6.82
C THR A 244 -14.80 1.93 -6.47
N SER A 245 -13.63 1.76 -5.87
CA SER A 245 -12.71 2.85 -5.58
C SER A 245 -11.27 2.35 -5.70
N ASN A 246 -10.36 3.23 -6.10
CA ASN A 246 -8.93 2.94 -6.08
C ASN A 246 -8.34 3.03 -4.66
N ASN A 247 -9.06 3.64 -3.72
CA ASN A 247 -8.67 3.67 -2.32
C ASN A 247 -9.04 2.33 -1.65
N PRO A 248 -8.08 1.53 -1.16
CA PRO A 248 -8.33 0.20 -0.61
C PRO A 248 -9.21 0.23 0.65
N GLU A 249 -9.22 1.34 1.40
CA GLU A 249 -10.01 1.50 2.62
C GLU A 249 -11.33 2.26 2.40
N ALA A 250 -11.66 2.61 1.15
CA ALA A 250 -12.85 3.41 0.84
C ALA A 250 -14.14 2.90 1.49
N PHE A 251 -14.29 1.57 1.58
CA PHE A 251 -15.49 0.92 2.15
C PHE A 251 -15.35 0.56 3.63
N ASN A 252 -14.15 0.72 4.22
CA ASN A 252 -13.86 0.43 5.62
C ASN A 252 -13.70 1.69 6.48
N LEU A 253 -13.61 2.85 5.84
CA LEU A 253 -13.35 4.13 6.51
C LEU A 253 -14.50 4.58 7.40
N LEU A 254 -15.74 4.25 7.04
CA LEU A 254 -16.93 4.75 7.71
C LEU A 254 -17.25 3.96 8.99
N ALA A 255 -17.76 4.65 10.00
CA ALA A 255 -18.22 4.05 11.26
C ALA A 255 -19.43 3.12 11.02
N ASP A 256 -20.37 3.54 10.17
CA ASP A 256 -21.34 2.65 9.55
C ASP A 256 -20.70 2.04 8.31
N SER A 257 -20.39 0.76 8.38
CA SER A 257 -19.65 0.06 7.32
C SER A 257 -20.41 -0.03 6.00
N LYS A 258 -21.73 0.19 5.98
CA LYS A 258 -22.57 0.08 4.78
C LYS A 258 -23.76 1.06 4.84
N PRO A 259 -23.54 2.39 4.89
CA PRO A 259 -24.64 3.35 4.94
C PRO A 259 -25.50 3.24 3.69
N GLU A 260 -26.80 3.44 3.84
CA GLU A 260 -27.70 3.62 2.70
C GLU A 260 -27.47 5.00 2.09
N VAL A 261 -27.28 5.00 0.76
CA VAL A 261 -27.05 6.21 -0.03
C VAL A 261 -28.03 6.24 -1.19
N GLU A 262 -28.49 7.45 -1.55
CA GLU A 262 -29.27 7.63 -2.77
C GLU A 262 -28.36 7.39 -3.98
N ILE A 263 -28.88 6.64 -4.99
CA ILE A 263 -28.17 6.34 -6.21
C ILE A 263 -28.94 6.92 -7.42
N PRO A 264 -28.24 7.35 -8.49
CA PRO A 264 -28.89 7.80 -9.69
C PRO A 264 -29.51 6.65 -10.49
N GLY A 265 -30.48 7.01 -11.35
CA GLY A 265 -31.07 6.13 -12.35
C GLY A 265 -31.20 6.83 -13.68
N ILE A 266 -31.52 6.08 -14.74
CA ILE A 266 -31.78 6.65 -16.06
C ILE A 266 -33.29 6.96 -16.21
N VAL A 267 -33.59 8.20 -16.53
CA VAL A 267 -34.94 8.66 -16.89
C VAL A 267 -34.85 9.43 -18.20
N ASP A 268 -35.62 9.01 -19.21
CA ASP A 268 -35.61 9.60 -20.55
C ASP A 268 -34.22 9.71 -21.19
N GLY A 269 -33.34 8.71 -20.92
CA GLY A 269 -31.96 8.67 -21.43
C GLY A 269 -30.96 9.54 -20.68
N HIS A 270 -31.36 10.15 -19.59
CA HIS A 270 -30.50 11.00 -18.75
C HIS A 270 -30.33 10.43 -17.35
N LEU A 271 -29.10 10.57 -16.83
CA LEU A 271 -28.80 10.17 -15.47
C LEU A 271 -29.33 11.23 -14.50
N VAL A 272 -30.23 10.82 -13.60
CA VAL A 272 -30.87 11.71 -12.61
C VAL A 272 -30.99 11.05 -11.25
N MET A 273 -31.01 11.84 -10.19
CA MET A 273 -31.37 11.36 -8.86
C MET A 273 -32.87 11.10 -8.79
N ASN A 274 -33.29 9.90 -8.39
CA ASN A 274 -34.67 9.45 -8.42
C ASN A 274 -35.19 8.88 -7.09
N GLY A 275 -34.41 9.03 -6.01
CA GLY A 275 -34.76 8.58 -4.65
C GLY A 275 -34.50 7.10 -4.38
N GLU A 276 -33.90 6.37 -5.31
CA GLU A 276 -33.54 4.96 -5.12
C GLU A 276 -32.33 4.85 -4.19
N LEU A 277 -32.35 3.86 -3.29
CA LEU A 277 -31.34 3.67 -2.28
C LEU A 277 -30.54 2.38 -2.53
N ALA A 278 -29.23 2.43 -2.28
CA ALA A 278 -28.35 1.29 -2.24
C ALA A 278 -27.38 1.42 -1.05
N ARG A 279 -26.80 0.32 -0.61
CA ARG A 279 -25.75 0.37 0.41
C ARG A 279 -24.43 0.79 -0.21
N TYR A 280 -23.71 1.69 0.41
CA TYR A 280 -22.34 2.01 0.03
C TYR A 280 -21.41 0.88 0.45
N ALA A 281 -21.15 -0.05 -0.48
CA ALA A 281 -20.34 -1.24 -0.25
C ALA A 281 -19.67 -1.72 -1.56
N SER A 282 -18.52 -2.41 -1.45
CA SER A 282 -17.78 -2.92 -2.61
C SER A 282 -18.40 -4.18 -3.22
N ASP A 283 -19.21 -4.90 -2.47
CA ASP A 283 -19.90 -6.09 -2.94
C ASP A 283 -21.00 -5.71 -3.95
N MET A 284 -21.14 -6.52 -5.01
CA MET A 284 -22.22 -6.35 -5.97
C MET A 284 -23.56 -6.57 -5.26
N GLN A 285 -24.48 -5.62 -5.39
CA GLN A 285 -25.80 -5.66 -4.80
C GLN A 285 -26.85 -5.96 -5.87
N GLN A 286 -27.88 -6.67 -5.47
CA GLN A 286 -29.06 -6.98 -6.28
C GLN A 286 -30.24 -6.23 -5.69
N LEU A 287 -30.74 -5.24 -6.41
CA LEU A 287 -31.93 -4.46 -6.03
C LEU A 287 -33.15 -5.00 -6.79
N PRO A 288 -34.35 -4.92 -6.23
CA PRO A 288 -35.58 -5.26 -6.92
C PRO A 288 -35.72 -4.45 -8.22
N LEU A 289 -36.38 -5.02 -9.20
CA LEU A 289 -36.75 -4.27 -10.42
C LEU A 289 -37.87 -3.26 -10.08
N PRO A 290 -37.92 -2.10 -10.78
CA PRO A 290 -38.97 -1.10 -10.58
C PRO A 290 -40.33 -1.53 -11.20
N PHE A 291 -40.38 -2.71 -11.75
CA PHE A 291 -41.60 -3.30 -12.38
C PHE A 291 -41.76 -4.76 -11.95
N PRO A 292 -42.98 -5.35 -12.05
CA PRO A 292 -43.21 -6.72 -11.61
C PRO A 292 -42.51 -7.74 -12.54
N ASP A 293 -41.96 -8.81 -11.93
CA ASP A 293 -41.33 -9.94 -12.61
C ASP A 293 -42.33 -10.99 -13.11
N THR A 294 -43.63 -10.71 -13.07
CA THR A 294 -44.75 -11.64 -13.41
C THR A 294 -45.06 -11.71 -14.89
N GLU A 295 -44.41 -10.93 -15.72
CA GLU A 295 -44.58 -10.97 -17.16
C GLU A 295 -44.26 -12.35 -17.73
N LYS A 296 -45.12 -12.82 -18.64
CA LYS A 296 -44.97 -14.12 -19.27
C LYS A 296 -45.33 -14.10 -20.75
N GLU A 297 -44.53 -14.79 -21.53
CA GLU A 297 -44.78 -15.02 -22.95
C GLU A 297 -45.05 -16.51 -23.23
N ALA A 298 -45.98 -16.79 -24.12
CA ALA A 298 -46.31 -18.11 -24.58
C ALA A 298 -45.67 -18.38 -25.93
N VAL A 299 -44.77 -19.35 -26.01
CA VAL A 299 -44.12 -19.76 -27.26
C VAL A 299 -44.63 -21.15 -27.63
N THR A 300 -45.20 -21.27 -28.83
CA THR A 300 -45.78 -22.52 -29.33
C THR A 300 -44.82 -23.25 -30.27
N THR A 301 -44.77 -24.59 -30.13
CA THR A 301 -44.00 -25.46 -31.02
C THR A 301 -44.99 -26.30 -31.83
N PRO A 302 -45.09 -26.10 -33.19
CA PRO A 302 -45.98 -26.83 -34.06
C PRO A 302 -45.70 -28.34 -34.05
N PRO A 303 -46.68 -29.17 -34.50
CA PRO A 303 -46.50 -30.60 -34.66
C PRO A 303 -45.27 -30.94 -35.53
N LYS A 304 -44.62 -32.06 -35.25
CA LYS A 304 -43.41 -32.56 -35.97
C LYS A 304 -42.32 -31.55 -36.17
N THR A 305 -42.16 -30.64 -35.19
CA THR A 305 -41.16 -29.58 -35.24
C THR A 305 -40.28 -29.66 -34.02
N SER A 306 -38.96 -29.52 -34.25
CA SER A 306 -37.97 -29.21 -33.21
C SER A 306 -37.56 -27.76 -33.35
N GLN A 307 -37.61 -27.01 -32.27
CA GLN A 307 -37.13 -25.63 -32.26
C GLN A 307 -36.30 -25.30 -31.03
N ARG A 308 -35.37 -24.39 -31.23
CA ARG A 308 -34.65 -23.74 -30.14
C ARG A 308 -35.35 -22.42 -29.82
N ILE A 309 -35.68 -22.25 -28.55
CA ILE A 309 -36.26 -21.02 -28.01
C ILE A 309 -35.19 -20.37 -27.11
N THR A 310 -34.78 -19.16 -27.47
CA THR A 310 -33.74 -18.40 -26.76
C THR A 310 -34.36 -17.13 -26.22
N LEU A 311 -34.21 -16.93 -24.90
CA LEU A 311 -34.53 -15.67 -24.23
C LEU A 311 -33.30 -14.78 -24.25
N LEU A 312 -33.45 -13.59 -24.81
CA LEU A 312 -32.45 -12.52 -24.82
C LEU A 312 -33.01 -11.36 -23.99
N LEU A 313 -32.22 -10.88 -23.02
CA LEU A 313 -32.58 -9.68 -22.26
C LEU A 313 -31.85 -8.46 -22.81
N GLU A 314 -32.55 -7.34 -22.83
CA GLU A 314 -31.96 -6.02 -23.02
C GLU A 314 -31.66 -5.41 -21.68
N TYR A 315 -30.40 -5.04 -21.48
CA TYR A 315 -29.95 -4.36 -20.29
C TYR A 315 -29.65 -2.89 -20.59
N GLU A 316 -30.03 -2.04 -19.66
CA GLU A 316 -29.55 -0.68 -19.52
C GLU A 316 -28.36 -0.72 -18.59
N TRP A 317 -27.25 -0.12 -19.01
CA TRP A 317 -26.02 -0.04 -18.22
C TRP A 317 -25.51 1.39 -18.17
N PHE A 318 -25.04 1.83 -17.01
CA PHE A 318 -24.27 3.06 -16.89
C PHE A 318 -23.16 2.92 -15.86
N GLU A 319 -22.14 3.79 -16.01
CA GLU A 319 -21.08 4.02 -15.04
C GLU A 319 -20.91 5.52 -14.85
N THR A 320 -20.86 5.97 -13.60
CA THR A 320 -20.62 7.36 -13.23
C THR A 320 -19.66 7.46 -12.06
N ASN A 321 -18.94 8.58 -11.99
CA ASN A 321 -18.09 8.87 -10.84
C ASN A 321 -18.92 9.34 -9.65
N PHE A 322 -18.53 8.92 -8.46
CA PHE A 322 -19.05 9.45 -7.21
C PHE A 322 -17.96 10.17 -6.41
N THR A 323 -18.40 11.08 -5.55
CA THR A 323 -17.60 11.70 -4.51
C THR A 323 -18.35 11.58 -3.20
N LEU A 324 -17.80 10.85 -2.25
CA LEU A 324 -18.34 10.68 -0.90
C LEU A 324 -17.58 11.60 0.05
N TYR A 325 -18.31 12.27 0.92
CA TYR A 325 -17.81 13.14 1.97
C TYR A 325 -18.10 12.51 3.32
N ALA A 326 -17.09 12.49 4.17
CA ALA A 326 -17.18 11.95 5.51
C ALA A 326 -16.45 12.86 6.49
N VAL A 327 -16.89 12.90 7.75
CA VAL A 327 -16.38 13.82 8.77
C VAL A 327 -15.80 13.04 9.94
N HIS A 328 -14.57 13.36 10.33
CA HIS A 328 -13.93 12.75 11.49
C HIS A 328 -14.69 13.13 12.78
N PRO A 329 -15.09 12.17 13.64
CA PRO A 329 -15.96 12.44 14.78
C PRO A 329 -15.38 13.43 15.79
N LYS A 330 -14.07 13.38 16.04
CA LYS A 330 -13.37 14.22 17.02
C LYS A 330 -12.82 15.50 16.40
N THR A 331 -12.02 15.38 15.33
CA THR A 331 -11.30 16.52 14.74
C THR A 331 -12.16 17.39 13.83
N LYS A 332 -13.33 16.89 13.41
CA LYS A 332 -14.23 17.53 12.43
C LYS A 332 -13.61 17.75 11.04
N LYS A 333 -12.48 17.15 10.78
CA LYS A 333 -11.82 17.19 9.46
C LYS A 333 -12.67 16.43 8.45
N GLU A 334 -12.93 17.04 7.30
CA GLU A 334 -13.60 16.40 6.17
C GLU A 334 -12.63 15.48 5.43
N LYS A 335 -13.11 14.31 5.03
CA LYS A 335 -12.43 13.38 4.15
C LYS A 335 -13.26 13.15 2.91
N VAL A 336 -12.60 13.13 1.76
CA VAL A 336 -13.22 12.92 0.44
C VAL A 336 -12.75 11.59 -0.11
N ILE A 337 -13.71 10.75 -0.53
CA ILE A 337 -13.46 9.46 -1.18
C ILE A 337 -14.08 9.51 -2.57
N THR A 338 -13.31 9.11 -3.58
CA THR A 338 -13.79 9.07 -4.96
C THR A 338 -13.82 7.64 -5.48
N GLY A 339 -14.69 7.39 -6.46
CA GLY A 339 -14.80 6.10 -7.10
C GLY A 339 -15.82 6.12 -8.22
N THR A 340 -16.23 4.92 -8.66
CA THR A 340 -17.24 4.74 -9.70
C THR A 340 -18.42 3.94 -9.17
N LEU A 341 -19.61 4.28 -9.63
CA LEU A 341 -20.84 3.53 -9.49
C LEU A 341 -21.20 2.93 -10.83
N GLN A 342 -21.36 1.63 -10.88
CA GLN A 342 -21.91 0.89 -12.02
C GLN A 342 -23.32 0.42 -11.70
N SER A 343 -24.21 0.50 -12.70
CA SER A 343 -25.56 -0.03 -12.64
C SER A 343 -25.87 -0.79 -13.92
N LYS A 344 -26.45 -1.98 -13.76
CA LYS A 344 -26.94 -2.81 -14.85
C LYS A 344 -28.35 -3.29 -14.52
N MET A 345 -29.34 -2.95 -15.35
CA MET A 345 -30.73 -3.25 -15.11
C MET A 345 -31.36 -3.83 -16.38
N PRO A 346 -32.07 -4.97 -16.32
CA PRO A 346 -32.88 -5.44 -17.45
C PRO A 346 -34.07 -4.50 -17.67
N LYS A 347 -34.33 -4.11 -18.92
CA LYS A 347 -35.42 -3.21 -19.27
C LYS A 347 -36.34 -3.74 -20.38
N GLY A 348 -35.90 -4.77 -21.07
CA GLY A 348 -36.64 -5.37 -22.16
C GLY A 348 -36.18 -6.81 -22.45
N TYR A 349 -36.87 -7.45 -23.35
CA TYR A 349 -36.49 -8.79 -23.77
C TYR A 349 -36.94 -9.08 -25.22
N PHE A 350 -36.30 -10.13 -25.78
CA PHE A 350 -36.67 -10.76 -27.02
C PHE A 350 -36.71 -12.27 -26.86
N ILE A 351 -37.66 -12.90 -27.54
CA ILE A 351 -37.69 -14.35 -27.65
C ILE A 351 -37.43 -14.73 -29.12
N LYS A 352 -36.32 -15.41 -29.34
CA LYS A 352 -35.93 -15.93 -30.64
C LYS A 352 -36.28 -17.39 -30.71
N SER A 353 -37.05 -17.79 -31.78
CA SER A 353 -37.37 -19.17 -32.06
C SER A 353 -36.74 -19.59 -33.38
N GLU A 354 -35.93 -20.63 -33.35
CA GLU A 354 -35.22 -21.19 -34.51
C GLU A 354 -35.65 -22.63 -34.72
N LYS A 355 -36.15 -22.95 -35.91
CA LYS A 355 -36.47 -24.32 -36.28
C LYS A 355 -35.16 -25.11 -36.45
N LEU A 356 -35.08 -26.26 -35.82
CA LEU A 356 -33.95 -27.17 -35.97
C LEU A 356 -34.25 -28.16 -37.08
N ASN A 357 -33.33 -28.29 -38.03
CA ASN A 357 -33.39 -29.33 -39.05
C ASN A 357 -33.01 -30.66 -38.36
N ASN A 358 -33.91 -31.63 -38.39
CA ASN A 358 -33.65 -32.99 -37.92
C ASN A 358 -32.76 -33.74 -38.91
#